data_abc12f6ee9ca42ad6b781ac647f9910d
#
_entry.id   abc12f6ee9ca42ad6b781ac647f9910d
#
_cell.length_a   1.000
_cell.length_b   1.000
_cell.length_c   1.000
_cell.angle_alpha   90.00
_cell.angle_beta   90.00
_cell.angle_gamma   90.00
#
_symmetry.space_group_name_H-M   'P 1'
#
loop_
_entity.id
_entity.type
_entity.pdbx_description
1 polymer ?
#
loop_
_entity_poly.entity_id
_entity_poly.type
_entity_poly.pdbx_seq_one_letter_code
_entity_poly.pdbx_strand_id
1 'polypeptide(L)' 'MIPTTFEEWRNCIVNDCKIKLTREFVAARLKVYENKRNPETKKFIALYGEEHLNNIIYWLQRAAKSTAQ' A
#
# COMPACT_ATOMS: atom_id res chain seq x y z
N MET A 1 -7.95 5.56 11.46
CA MET A 1 -6.80 5.01 12.17
C MET A 1 -5.76 4.51 11.18
N ILE A 2 -4.50 4.84 11.42
CA ILE A 2 -3.40 4.42 10.54
C ILE A 2 -3.00 2.99 10.90
N PRO A 3 -3.05 2.03 9.95
CA PRO A 3 -2.64 0.67 10.26
C PRO A 3 -1.15 0.60 10.58
N THR A 4 -0.81 -0.22 11.57
CA THR A 4 0.57 -0.41 12.00
C THR A 4 1.12 -1.79 11.65
N THR A 5 0.25 -2.70 11.22
CA THR A 5 0.63 -4.04 10.81
C THR A 5 0.07 -4.36 9.43
N PHE A 6 0.66 -5.38 8.80
CA PHE A 6 0.18 -5.85 7.51
C PHE A 6 -1.28 -6.30 7.58
N GLU A 7 -1.65 -7.01 8.63
CA GLU A 7 -3.01 -7.52 8.78
C GLU A 7 -4.03 -6.39 8.93
N GLU A 8 -3.69 -5.37 9.72
CA GLU A 8 -4.56 -4.21 9.88
C GLU A 8 -4.74 -3.48 8.54
N TRP A 9 -3.64 -3.30 7.81
CA TRP A 9 -3.67 -2.65 6.51
C TRP A 9 -4.51 -3.45 5.52
N ARG A 10 -4.31 -4.76 5.47
CA ARG A 10 -5.07 -5.63 4.58
C ARG A 10 -6.56 -5.59 4.90
N ASN A 11 -6.91 -5.65 6.18
CA ASN A 11 -8.30 -5.56 6.60
C ASN A 11 -8.93 -4.23 6.23
N CYS A 12 -8.17 -3.14 6.35
CA CYS A 12 -8.66 -1.82 5.96
C CYS A 12 -9.00 -1.78 4.48
N ILE A 13 -8.13 -2.31 3.64
CA ILE A 13 -8.36 -2.29 2.19
C ILE A 13 -9.50 -3.23 1.79
N VAL A 14 -9.47 -4.47 2.29
CA VAL A 14 -10.44 -5.48 1.87
C VAL A 14 -11.82 -5.26 2.47
N ASN A 15 -11.87 -4.92 3.76
CA ASN A 15 -13.13 -4.82 4.49
C ASN A 15 -13.71 -3.42 4.50
N ASP A 16 -12.89 -2.41 4.81
CA ASP A 16 -13.38 -1.04 4.94
C ASP A 16 -13.55 -0.36 3.59
N CYS A 17 -12.55 -0.49 2.72
CA CYS A 17 -12.60 0.10 1.38
C CYS A 17 -13.26 -0.82 0.36
N LYS A 18 -13.47 -2.09 0.71
CA LYS A 18 -14.08 -3.10 -0.18
C LYS A 18 -13.35 -3.25 -1.50
N ILE A 19 -12.04 -3.12 -1.48
CA ILE A 19 -11.18 -3.26 -2.65
C ILE A 19 -10.61 -4.68 -2.65
N LYS A 20 -10.69 -5.34 -3.80
CA LYS A 20 -10.06 -6.65 -3.95
C LYS A 20 -8.56 -6.47 -4.08
N LEU A 21 -7.81 -7.18 -3.27
CA LEU A 21 -6.35 -7.11 -3.26
C LEU A 21 -5.80 -8.01 -4.36
N THR A 22 -5.98 -7.60 -5.61
CA THR A 22 -5.53 -8.36 -6.77
C THR A 22 -4.09 -8.02 -7.11
N ARG A 23 -3.46 -8.88 -7.93
CA ARG A 23 -2.09 -8.64 -8.41
C ARG A 23 -2.01 -7.32 -9.17
N GLU A 24 -2.99 -7.04 -10.02
CA GLU A 24 -3.02 -5.83 -10.83
C GLU A 24 -3.11 -4.59 -9.94
N PHE A 25 -3.97 -4.63 -8.93
CA PHE A 25 -4.11 -3.53 -7.99
C PHE A 25 -2.80 -3.29 -7.24
N VAL A 26 -2.21 -4.36 -6.70
CA VAL A 26 -0.97 -4.26 -5.93
C VAL A 26 0.16 -3.72 -6.81
N ALA A 27 0.30 -4.23 -8.02
CA ALA A 27 1.33 -3.77 -8.94
C ALA A 27 1.17 -2.30 -9.30
N ALA A 28 -0.07 -1.86 -9.54
CA ALA A 28 -0.35 -0.46 -9.85
C ALA A 28 0.01 0.46 -8.69
N ARG A 29 -0.35 0.08 -7.47
CA ARG A 29 -0.05 0.90 -6.29
C ARG A 29 1.44 0.92 -5.98
N LEU A 30 2.13 -0.20 -6.15
CA LEU A 30 3.58 -0.24 -5.98
C LEU A 30 4.28 0.71 -6.94
N LYS A 31 3.84 0.71 -8.19
CA LYS A 31 4.41 1.60 -9.20
C LYS A 31 4.28 3.06 -8.81
N VAL A 32 3.14 3.44 -8.25
CA VAL A 32 2.91 4.80 -7.78
C VAL A 32 3.80 5.13 -6.60
N TYR A 33 3.80 4.30 -5.56
CA TYR A 33 4.50 4.60 -4.31
C TYR A 33 6.01 4.47 -4.42
N GLU A 34 6.52 3.66 -5.32
CA GLU A 34 7.96 3.56 -5.54
C GLU A 34 8.51 4.76 -6.32
N ASN A 35 7.64 5.50 -7.00
CA ASN A 35 8.03 6.70 -7.72
C ASN A 35 7.87 7.93 -6.82
N LYS A 36 8.96 8.38 -6.23
CA LYS A 36 8.95 9.53 -5.32
C LYS A 36 8.62 10.86 -6.00
N ARG A 37 8.63 10.90 -7.32
CA ARG A 37 8.25 12.09 -8.08
C ARG A 37 6.76 12.16 -8.35
N ASN A 38 6.04 11.07 -8.13
CA ASN A 38 4.60 11.05 -8.32
C ASN A 38 3.94 11.98 -7.29
N PRO A 39 3.04 12.90 -7.72
CA PRO A 39 2.37 13.80 -6.79
C PRO A 39 1.62 13.08 -5.68
N GLU A 40 1.04 11.93 -5.98
CA GLU A 40 0.32 11.13 -5.00
C GLU A 40 1.26 10.64 -3.90
N THR A 41 2.44 10.19 -4.28
CA THR A 41 3.46 9.75 -3.33
C THR A 41 3.95 10.90 -2.46
N LYS A 42 4.17 12.06 -3.06
CA LYS A 42 4.58 13.26 -2.31
C LYS A 42 3.51 13.66 -1.30
N LYS A 43 2.25 13.60 -1.70
CA LYS A 43 1.14 13.90 -0.81
C LYS A 43 1.07 12.91 0.35
N PHE A 44 1.29 11.63 0.06
CA PHE A 44 1.31 10.61 1.10
C PHE A 44 2.40 10.87 2.14
N ILE A 45 3.60 11.21 1.67
CA ILE A 45 4.72 11.52 2.56
C ILE A 45 4.39 12.74 3.42
N ALA A 46 3.77 13.75 2.85
CA ALA A 46 3.40 14.96 3.57
C ALA A 46 2.36 14.68 4.66
N LEU A 47 1.44 13.74 4.40
CA LEU A 47 0.36 13.42 5.33
C LEU A 47 0.78 12.42 6.41
N TYR A 48 1.56 11.41 6.04
CA TYR A 48 1.83 10.26 6.91
C TYR A 48 3.31 10.03 7.21
N GLY A 49 4.21 10.64 6.44
CA GLY A 49 5.65 10.48 6.62
C GLY A 49 6.23 9.39 5.74
N GLU A 50 7.55 9.50 5.51
CA GLU A 50 8.26 8.57 4.64
C GLU A 50 8.37 7.18 5.25
N GLU A 51 8.49 7.10 6.57
CA GLU A 51 8.57 5.81 7.25
C GLU A 51 7.32 4.98 7.02
N HIS A 52 6.16 5.61 7.09
CA HIS A 52 4.90 4.91 6.83
C HIS A 52 4.77 4.51 5.36
N LEU A 53 5.29 5.34 4.45
CA LEU A 53 5.33 5.00 3.04
C LEU A 53 6.15 3.72 2.82
N ASN A 54 7.29 3.60 3.48
CA ASN A 54 8.10 2.39 3.38
C ASN A 54 7.35 1.17 3.89
N ASN A 55 6.56 1.32 4.94
CA ASN A 55 5.72 0.24 5.45
C ASN A 55 4.67 -0.19 4.43
N ILE A 56 4.02 0.78 3.79
CA ILE A 56 3.01 0.49 2.77
C ILE A 56 3.63 -0.24 1.58
N ILE A 57 4.80 0.19 1.14
CA ILE A 57 5.51 -0.47 0.03
C ILE A 57 5.84 -1.92 0.41
N TYR A 58 6.34 -2.14 1.62
CA TYR A 58 6.64 -3.49 2.09
C TYR A 58 5.39 -4.37 2.13
N TRP A 59 4.29 -3.82 2.64
CA TRP A 59 3.02 -4.56 2.71
C TRP A 59 2.47 -4.89 1.33
N LEU A 60 2.58 -3.97 0.38
CA LEU A 60 2.17 -4.22 -0.98
C LEU A 60 3.00 -5.33 -1.63
N GLN A 61 4.32 -5.32 -1.39
CA GLN A 61 5.19 -6.38 -1.90
C GLN A 61 4.82 -7.73 -1.30
N ARG A 62 4.50 -7.74 -0.01
CA ARG A 62 4.07 -8.96 0.68
C ARG A 62 2.75 -9.47 0.12
N ALA A 63 1.81 -8.57 -0.14
CA ALA A 63 0.53 -8.93 -0.73
C ALA A 63 0.70 -9.48 -2.15
N ALA A 64 1.63 -8.90 -2.91
CA ALA A 64 1.93 -9.38 -4.26
C ALA A 64 2.42 -10.83 -4.25
N LYS A 65 3.27 -11.17 -3.30
CA LYS A 65 3.74 -12.54 -3.15
C LYS A 65 2.61 -13.48 -2.77
N SER A 66 1.70 -13.02 -1.93
CA SER A 66 0.57 -13.81 -1.48
C SER A 66 -0.40 -14.08 -2.63
N THR A 67 -0.65 -13.09 -3.48
CA THR A 67 -1.57 -13.24 -4.61
C THR A 67 -0.94 -13.92 -5.82
N ALA A 68 0.37 -14.11 -5.81
CA ALA A 68 1.07 -14.76 -6.92
C ALA A 68 0.89 -16.29 -6.94
N GLN A 69 0.28 -16.84 -5.93
CA GLN A 69 0.02 -18.26 -5.83
C GLN A 69 -1.24 -18.70 -6.53
#